data_2699d13177608962a66e9ae84ef09992
#
_entry.id   2699d13177608962a66e9ae84ef09992
#
_cell.length_a   1.000
_cell.length_b   1.000
_cell.length_c   1.000
_cell.angle_alpha   90.00
_cell.angle_beta   90.00
_cell.angle_gamma   90.00
#
_symmetry.space_group_name_H-M   'P 1'
#
loop_
_entity.id
_entity.type
_entity.pdbx_description
1 polymer ?
#
loop_
_entity_poly.entity_id
_entity_poly.type
_entity_poly.pdbx_seq_one_letter_code
_entity_poly.pdbx_strand_id
1 'polypeptide(L)'
;MGLPHGLLGGVVDTALSVFYTATNTLTQSKTNGLSLLGTLLAPTLPRFLTNNPMPNGYPWGSLTDWGDNQYTEYPRTGVVRHYEFTVSRGVIAPDGYVRDVLLVNGAFPGPLIEANWGDTIVVDVHNDITGPEEGTGIHWHGFLQHETPWEDGAPGISQCPIPPRRSYRYEFIASLYGTSWYHSHYSAQFSGGLLGPIVVHGPTSENYDVDLGPIMLTDWYHKEYFDIVEEMLSPNGNLAVASDNNLINGKMHFNCSAVAPGDPTPCVNNAGISKFKFQTGKTHRLRLVNAGANGVQRFSIDEHTLTVIAEDFVPVKPYNTSVVTLGVGQRADVLVTANAGEPSSAFWMRSNLTGCSLARQPHALAAVYYDQANTSTTPSSTAWDISDPSTCANEDLDVTEPLFPIPLPEATLTQTMDIETFTNASNITLWKFNGVSMRTDYNHPVILLANDGNFSYPAQWNVVNYQKHTAIRIIVNNRGIGSHPMHLHGHNFYVLHEGPGAWDGTIVRPSNPLRRDVYLVRGNGHLVIQFDGQPGVWAFHCHVAWHASGGFVASLIVEPEKVERMHIPRDVEKNCRAWGMWSRYNVVDQIDSGT
;
A
#
# COMPACT_ATOMS: atom_id res chain seq x y z
N MET A 1 35.96 7.72 -45.89
CA MET A 1 36.60 7.87 -44.58
C MET A 1 35.48 8.25 -43.58
N GLY A 2 34.91 7.27 -42.93
CA GLY A 2 33.88 7.47 -41.94
C GLY A 2 34.52 7.48 -40.55
N LEU A 3 34.15 8.48 -39.73
CA LEU A 3 34.49 8.53 -38.32
C LEU A 3 33.38 7.85 -37.52
N PRO A 4 33.68 7.13 -36.46
CA PRO A 4 32.67 6.41 -35.68
C PRO A 4 31.98 7.35 -34.70
N HIS A 5 30.67 7.50 -34.84
CA HIS A 5 29.80 8.01 -33.77
C HIS A 5 29.47 6.85 -32.82
N GLY A 6 29.90 6.93 -31.58
CA GLY A 6 29.56 5.92 -30.59
C GLY A 6 30.45 5.88 -29.38
N LEU A 7 30.63 6.98 -28.64
CA LEU A 7 31.32 6.95 -27.32
C LEU A 7 30.96 8.12 -26.36
N LEU A 8 29.95 8.90 -26.66
CA LEU A 8 29.57 10.04 -25.81
C LEU A 8 28.21 9.86 -25.06
N GLY A 9 27.39 8.88 -25.46
CA GLY A 9 26.11 8.63 -24.81
C GLY A 9 26.23 7.96 -23.43
N GLY A 10 27.09 6.95 -23.30
CA GLY A 10 27.16 6.15 -22.08
C GLY A 10 27.79 6.83 -20.87
N VAL A 11 28.60 7.87 -21.06
CA VAL A 11 29.26 8.56 -19.93
C VAL A 11 28.35 9.63 -19.32
N VAL A 12 27.44 10.21 -20.11
CA VAL A 12 26.50 11.23 -19.64
C VAL A 12 25.38 10.57 -18.80
N ASP A 13 24.90 9.39 -19.21
CA ASP A 13 23.85 8.66 -18.48
C ASP A 13 24.33 8.18 -17.10
N THR A 14 25.58 7.71 -16.99
CA THR A 14 26.15 7.26 -15.70
C THR A 14 26.36 8.44 -14.74
N ALA A 15 26.76 9.61 -15.24
CA ALA A 15 26.94 10.80 -14.42
C ALA A 15 25.62 11.41 -13.94
N LEU A 16 24.56 11.36 -14.78
CA LEU A 16 23.23 11.87 -14.42
C LEU A 16 22.49 10.93 -13.45
N SER A 17 22.64 9.61 -13.61
CA SER A 17 22.09 8.63 -12.64
C SER A 17 22.74 8.77 -11.26
N VAL A 18 24.06 9.00 -11.21
CA VAL A 18 24.80 9.26 -9.96
C VAL A 18 24.36 10.57 -9.31
N PHE A 19 24.06 11.62 -10.10
CA PHE A 19 23.56 12.89 -9.53
C PHE A 19 22.13 12.77 -8.99
N TYR A 20 21.25 12.01 -9.62
CA TYR A 20 19.88 11.80 -9.14
C TYR A 20 19.85 10.91 -7.89
N THR A 21 20.66 9.86 -7.86
CA THR A 21 20.85 9.02 -6.66
C THR A 21 21.42 9.84 -5.50
N ALA A 22 22.37 10.74 -5.77
CA ALA A 22 22.95 11.61 -4.75
C ALA A 22 21.96 12.66 -4.21
N THR A 23 21.07 13.22 -5.03
CA THR A 23 20.07 14.19 -4.57
C THR A 23 18.95 13.55 -3.76
N ASN A 24 18.48 12.37 -4.11
CA ASN A 24 17.50 11.65 -3.30
C ASN A 24 18.08 11.12 -1.98
N THR A 25 19.37 10.76 -1.96
CA THR A 25 20.05 10.37 -0.72
C THR A 25 20.33 11.58 0.19
N LEU A 26 20.49 12.79 -0.38
CA LEU A 26 20.77 14.02 0.37
C LEU A 26 19.52 14.69 0.96
N THR A 27 18.31 14.42 0.44
CA THR A 27 17.05 14.98 0.97
C THR A 27 16.54 14.26 2.21
N GLN A 28 17.12 13.10 2.56
CA GLN A 28 16.75 12.34 3.75
C GLN A 28 17.76 12.54 4.90
N SER A 29 17.80 13.74 5.45
CA SER A 29 18.50 13.91 6.73
C SER A 29 17.74 13.15 7.81
N LYS A 30 18.37 12.10 8.34
CA LYS A 30 17.84 11.29 9.46
C LYS A 30 17.74 12.16 10.71
N THR A 31 16.52 12.46 11.13
CA THR A 31 16.27 12.99 12.47
C THR A 31 15.80 11.82 13.35
N ASN A 32 16.71 11.19 14.06
CA ASN A 32 16.40 10.11 15.04
C ASN A 32 15.53 8.95 14.50
N GLY A 33 15.74 8.51 13.27
CA GLY A 33 14.97 7.43 12.66
C GLY A 33 13.58 7.82 12.13
N LEU A 34 13.21 9.11 12.20
CA LEU A 34 11.96 9.62 11.63
C LEU A 34 12.19 10.25 10.27
N SER A 35 11.20 10.06 9.37
CA SER A 35 11.18 10.70 8.05
C SER A 35 10.98 12.21 8.14
N LEU A 36 11.38 12.94 7.08
CA LEU A 36 11.03 14.36 6.91
C LEU A 36 9.54 14.57 6.59
N LEU A 37 8.82 13.54 6.17
CA LEU A 37 7.39 13.63 5.93
C LEU A 37 6.66 14.17 7.17
N GLY A 38 5.70 15.06 6.95
CA GLY A 38 4.98 15.72 8.04
C GLY A 38 5.82 16.70 8.85
N THR A 39 6.90 17.24 8.30
CA THR A 39 7.64 18.38 8.88
C THR A 39 7.54 19.60 7.98
N LEU A 40 7.73 20.79 8.55
CA LEU A 40 7.79 22.03 7.75
C LEU A 40 9.00 22.10 6.79
N LEU A 41 9.91 21.14 6.87
CA LEU A 41 11.07 20.97 6.00
C LEU A 41 10.82 19.95 4.88
N ALA A 42 9.69 19.25 4.90
CA ALA A 42 9.33 18.32 3.82
C ALA A 42 9.25 19.08 2.48
N PRO A 43 9.95 18.62 1.44
CA PRO A 43 9.87 19.26 0.15
C PRO A 43 8.48 19.06 -0.47
N THR A 44 8.00 20.07 -1.19
CA THR A 44 6.86 19.90 -2.10
C THR A 44 7.31 19.14 -3.33
N LEU A 45 6.41 18.34 -3.89
CA LEU A 45 6.73 17.55 -5.07
C LEU A 45 6.60 18.39 -6.35
N PRO A 46 7.42 18.12 -7.38
CA PRO A 46 7.26 18.70 -8.69
C PRO A 46 6.02 18.13 -9.41
N ARG A 47 5.56 18.79 -10.47
CA ARG A 47 4.50 18.22 -11.33
C ARG A 47 4.96 16.95 -12.05
N PHE A 48 6.23 16.84 -12.34
CA PHE A 48 6.92 15.68 -12.90
C PHE A 48 8.42 15.80 -12.68
N LEU A 49 9.11 14.67 -12.73
CA LEU A 49 10.55 14.63 -12.63
C LEU A 49 11.17 15.08 -13.96
N THR A 50 12.19 15.95 -13.87
CA THR A 50 12.98 16.38 -15.03
C THR A 50 13.97 15.28 -15.48
N ASN A 51 14.74 15.53 -16.54
CA ASN A 51 15.69 14.57 -17.14
C ASN A 51 15.03 13.38 -17.83
N ASN A 52 13.94 13.63 -18.52
CA ASN A 52 13.31 12.66 -19.39
C ASN A 52 13.79 12.86 -20.84
N PRO A 53 14.10 11.79 -21.60
CA PRO A 53 14.55 11.89 -22.99
C PRO A 53 13.46 12.33 -23.99
N MET A 54 12.19 12.38 -23.58
CA MET A 54 11.09 12.82 -24.47
C MET A 54 11.15 14.34 -24.70
N PRO A 55 11.48 14.82 -25.90
CA PRO A 55 11.92 16.21 -26.08
C PRO A 55 10.79 17.24 -26.15
N ASN A 56 9.53 16.81 -26.36
CA ASN A 56 8.41 17.72 -26.58
C ASN A 56 7.24 17.37 -25.68
N GLY A 57 6.94 18.21 -24.68
CA GLY A 57 5.79 18.07 -23.81
C GLY A 57 6.10 17.46 -22.44
N TYR A 58 5.22 16.58 -21.98
CA TYR A 58 5.37 15.86 -20.70
C TYR A 58 6.36 14.69 -20.84
N PRO A 59 6.95 14.22 -19.73
CA PRO A 59 7.83 13.06 -19.72
C PRO A 59 7.23 11.80 -20.35
N TRP A 60 5.94 11.62 -20.25
CA TRP A 60 5.16 10.53 -20.84
C TRP A 60 4.66 10.79 -22.28
N GLY A 61 5.15 11.85 -22.93
CA GLY A 61 4.81 12.18 -24.31
C GLY A 61 3.45 12.85 -24.46
N SER A 62 2.70 12.46 -25.48
CA SER A 62 1.38 13.01 -25.79
C SER A 62 0.21 12.27 -25.15
N LEU A 63 0.49 11.21 -24.37
CA LEU A 63 -0.53 10.48 -23.61
C LEU A 63 -1.02 11.35 -22.43
N THR A 64 -1.71 12.43 -22.76
CA THR A 64 -2.25 13.36 -21.75
C THR A 64 -3.72 13.15 -21.55
N ASP A 65 -4.29 12.22 -22.32
CA ASP A 65 -5.71 12.27 -22.57
C ASP A 65 -6.49 11.24 -21.78
N TRP A 66 -7.62 11.68 -21.40
CA TRP A 66 -8.71 11.07 -20.71
C TRP A 66 -9.32 9.85 -21.45
N GLY A 67 -8.95 9.64 -22.72
CA GLY A 67 -9.48 8.59 -23.56
C GLY A 67 -8.61 7.33 -23.64
N ASP A 68 -7.37 7.38 -23.16
CA ASP A 68 -6.43 6.28 -23.28
C ASP A 68 -6.65 5.26 -22.17
N ASN A 69 -6.78 3.99 -22.55
CA ASN A 69 -6.89 2.89 -21.61
C ASN A 69 -5.53 2.67 -20.91
N GLN A 70 -5.37 3.23 -19.74
CA GLN A 70 -4.12 3.17 -18.96
C GLN A 70 -3.71 1.75 -18.53
N TYR A 71 -4.51 0.72 -18.77
CA TYR A 71 -4.19 -0.67 -18.45
C TYR A 71 -3.54 -1.42 -19.62
N THR A 72 -3.78 -1.00 -20.85
CA THR A 72 -3.25 -1.64 -22.06
C THR A 72 -2.23 -0.78 -22.79
N GLU A 73 -2.32 0.55 -22.65
CA GLU A 73 -1.43 1.50 -23.30
C GLU A 73 -0.80 2.41 -22.24
N TYR A 74 0.49 2.30 -22.06
CA TYR A 74 1.28 3.15 -21.16
C TYR A 74 2.57 3.56 -21.86
N PRO A 75 3.12 4.74 -21.52
CA PRO A 75 4.36 5.21 -22.10
C PRO A 75 5.53 4.31 -21.70
N ARG A 76 6.54 4.24 -22.53
CA ARG A 76 7.84 3.65 -22.22
C ARG A 76 8.88 4.75 -22.40
N THR A 77 9.26 5.41 -21.32
CA THR A 77 10.15 6.57 -21.36
C THR A 77 11.61 6.18 -21.59
N GLY A 78 11.97 4.94 -21.29
CA GLY A 78 13.36 4.46 -21.28
C GLY A 78 14.19 5.01 -20.12
N VAL A 79 13.59 5.77 -19.20
CA VAL A 79 14.26 6.29 -18.00
C VAL A 79 14.18 5.25 -16.88
N VAL A 80 15.32 5.02 -16.21
CA VAL A 80 15.42 4.14 -15.05
C VAL A 80 15.54 4.99 -13.78
N ARG A 81 14.69 4.70 -12.80
CA ARG A 81 14.73 5.29 -11.45
C ARG A 81 15.27 4.24 -10.48
N HIS A 82 16.50 4.43 -10.05
CA HIS A 82 17.21 3.47 -9.22
C HIS A 82 17.19 3.86 -7.75
N TYR A 83 16.85 2.92 -6.88
CA TYR A 83 16.78 3.06 -5.43
C TYR A 83 17.54 1.93 -4.75
N GLU A 84 18.14 2.25 -3.60
CA GLU A 84 18.82 1.28 -2.74
C GLU A 84 18.14 1.28 -1.37
N PHE A 85 17.62 0.13 -0.95
CA PHE A 85 16.96 -0.08 0.33
C PHE A 85 17.77 -1.04 1.19
N THR A 86 18.10 -0.60 2.39
CA THR A 86 18.57 -1.48 3.46
C THR A 86 17.44 -1.62 4.48
N VAL A 87 16.98 -2.84 4.65
CA VAL A 87 15.96 -3.19 5.65
C VAL A 87 16.67 -3.65 6.92
N SER A 88 16.40 -3.03 8.05
CA SER A 88 17.08 -3.33 9.32
C SER A 88 16.17 -3.09 10.52
N ARG A 89 16.45 -3.73 11.65
CA ARG A 89 15.82 -3.37 12.93
C ARG A 89 16.38 -2.05 13.45
N GLY A 90 15.54 -1.34 14.18
CA GLY A 90 15.89 -0.10 14.87
C GLY A 90 14.92 0.19 16.00
N VAL A 91 15.22 1.23 16.76
CA VAL A 91 14.41 1.67 17.90
C VAL A 91 13.94 3.09 17.63
N ILE A 92 12.64 3.32 17.70
CA ILE A 92 12.05 4.67 17.53
C ILE A 92 10.94 4.91 18.56
N ALA A 93 10.54 6.17 18.71
CA ALA A 93 9.43 6.59 19.56
C ALA A 93 8.59 7.67 18.84
N PRO A 94 7.85 7.31 17.79
CA PRO A 94 7.14 8.26 16.93
C PRO A 94 5.98 8.96 17.66
N ASP A 95 5.46 8.33 18.69
CA ASP A 95 4.41 8.86 19.57
C ASP A 95 4.87 9.09 21.01
N GLY A 96 6.16 8.87 21.28
CA GLY A 96 6.79 9.00 22.58
C GLY A 96 7.02 7.69 23.31
N TYR A 97 6.33 6.62 22.95
CA TYR A 97 6.59 5.27 23.45
C TYR A 97 7.71 4.60 22.62
N VAL A 98 8.74 4.13 23.29
CA VAL A 98 9.90 3.49 22.65
C VAL A 98 9.55 2.07 22.23
N ARG A 99 9.81 1.70 20.96
CA ARG A 99 9.62 0.32 20.49
C ARG A 99 10.66 -0.08 19.46
N ASP A 100 10.85 -1.40 19.33
CA ASP A 100 11.58 -2.00 18.22
C ASP A 100 10.72 -1.99 16.97
N VAL A 101 11.35 -1.71 15.83
CA VAL A 101 10.70 -1.60 14.52
C VAL A 101 11.59 -2.12 13.40
N LEU A 102 10.99 -2.37 12.23
CA LEU A 102 11.69 -2.57 10.98
C LEU A 102 11.71 -1.26 10.18
N LEU A 103 12.88 -0.87 9.72
CA LEU A 103 13.12 0.40 9.05
C LEU A 103 13.67 0.17 7.64
N VAL A 104 13.30 1.06 6.72
CA VAL A 104 13.96 1.17 5.42
C VAL A 104 14.93 2.35 5.46
N ASN A 105 16.21 2.09 5.20
CA ASN A 105 17.29 3.09 5.28
C ASN A 105 17.30 3.83 6.64
N GLY A 106 16.91 3.14 7.71
CA GLY A 106 16.84 3.68 9.07
C GLY A 106 15.78 4.76 9.26
N ALA A 107 14.72 4.81 8.45
CA ALA A 107 13.63 5.79 8.53
C ALA A 107 12.25 5.13 8.64
N PHE A 108 11.32 5.81 9.33
CA PHE A 108 9.89 5.50 9.38
C PHE A 108 9.04 6.79 9.23
N PRO A 109 8.03 6.85 8.33
CA PRO A 109 7.90 5.96 7.17
C PRO A 109 9.18 5.93 6.34
N GLY A 110 9.39 4.84 5.58
CA GLY A 110 10.56 4.67 4.72
C GLY A 110 10.65 5.70 3.59
N PRO A 111 11.72 5.65 2.77
CA PRO A 111 11.98 6.59 1.68
C PRO A 111 10.84 6.68 0.67
N LEU A 112 10.56 7.89 0.17
CA LEU A 112 9.68 8.10 -0.97
C LEU A 112 10.34 7.58 -2.26
N ILE A 113 9.62 6.76 -3.02
CA ILE A 113 9.93 6.44 -4.41
C ILE A 113 9.15 7.40 -5.32
N GLU A 114 9.84 8.07 -6.24
CA GLU A 114 9.24 8.92 -7.28
C GLU A 114 9.64 8.43 -8.66
N ALA A 115 8.65 8.34 -9.56
CA ALA A 115 8.87 8.05 -10.98
C ALA A 115 7.92 8.90 -11.82
N ASN A 116 8.20 9.07 -13.10
CA ASN A 116 7.20 9.50 -14.07
C ASN A 116 6.47 8.28 -14.64
N TRP A 117 5.24 8.46 -15.08
CA TRP A 117 4.49 7.42 -15.76
C TRP A 117 5.29 6.87 -16.97
N GLY A 118 5.51 5.57 -16.99
CA GLY A 118 6.29 4.85 -17.99
C GLY A 118 7.80 4.76 -17.70
N ASP A 119 8.29 5.29 -16.59
CA ASP A 119 9.67 5.04 -16.15
C ASP A 119 9.80 3.60 -15.65
N THR A 120 10.99 3.03 -15.75
CA THR A 120 11.34 1.78 -15.08
C THR A 120 11.81 2.08 -13.66
N ILE A 121 11.21 1.44 -12.67
CA ILE A 121 11.65 1.52 -11.28
C ILE A 121 12.53 0.32 -10.99
N VAL A 122 13.73 0.58 -10.48
CA VAL A 122 14.68 -0.44 -10.01
C VAL A 122 14.95 -0.21 -8.54
N VAL A 123 14.73 -1.24 -7.72
CA VAL A 123 15.01 -1.17 -6.28
C VAL A 123 15.88 -2.35 -5.87
N ASP A 124 17.11 -2.06 -5.46
CA ASP A 124 17.98 -3.04 -4.82
C ASP A 124 17.65 -3.09 -3.31
N VAL A 125 17.07 -4.19 -2.87
CA VAL A 125 16.71 -4.41 -1.45
C VAL A 125 17.76 -5.29 -0.79
N HIS A 126 18.44 -4.76 0.22
CA HIS A 126 19.37 -5.49 1.07
C HIS A 126 18.71 -5.82 2.41
N ASN A 127 18.63 -7.10 2.74
CA ASN A 127 18.10 -7.57 4.02
C ASN A 127 19.20 -7.60 5.07
N ASP A 128 19.20 -6.62 5.98
CA ASP A 128 20.11 -6.54 7.14
C ASP A 128 19.34 -6.69 8.47
N ILE A 129 18.24 -7.45 8.46
CA ILE A 129 17.45 -7.72 9.67
C ILE A 129 18.22 -8.68 10.55
N THR A 130 18.48 -8.25 11.79
CA THR A 130 19.19 -9.01 12.81
C THR A 130 18.49 -8.86 14.16
N GLY A 131 18.61 -9.89 15.02
CA GLY A 131 18.12 -9.91 16.38
C GLY A 131 16.59 -9.98 16.56
N PRO A 132 15.89 -11.00 16.06
CA PRO A 132 16.36 -12.16 15.31
C PRO A 132 16.59 -11.88 13.81
N GLU A 133 17.33 -12.79 13.15
CA GLU A 133 17.43 -12.81 11.69
C GLU A 133 16.12 -13.37 11.10
N GLU A 134 15.59 -12.72 10.08
CA GLU A 134 14.38 -13.15 9.37
C GLU A 134 14.41 -12.79 7.88
N GLY A 135 13.62 -13.49 7.08
CA GLY A 135 13.42 -13.14 5.67
C GLY A 135 12.63 -11.85 5.47
N THR A 136 12.59 -11.35 4.26
CA THR A 136 11.71 -10.25 3.86
C THR A 136 11.33 -10.34 2.39
N GLY A 137 10.29 -9.65 1.97
CA GLY A 137 9.90 -9.44 0.58
C GLY A 137 9.12 -8.14 0.49
N ILE A 138 9.36 -7.34 -0.54
CA ILE A 138 8.71 -6.03 -0.68
C ILE A 138 7.67 -6.07 -1.79
N HIS A 139 6.42 -5.84 -1.42
CA HIS A 139 5.32 -5.67 -2.37
C HIS A 139 5.16 -4.21 -2.78
N TRP A 140 4.95 -4.01 -4.07
CA TRP A 140 4.74 -2.71 -4.72
C TRP A 140 3.24 -2.53 -4.93
N HIS A 141 2.57 -2.06 -3.89
CA HIS A 141 1.12 -2.08 -3.79
C HIS A 141 0.44 -1.35 -4.95
N GLY A 142 -0.53 -2.01 -5.60
CA GLY A 142 -1.34 -1.45 -6.68
C GLY A 142 -0.67 -1.41 -8.06
N PHE A 143 0.60 -1.78 -8.18
CA PHE A 143 1.25 -1.91 -9.48
C PHE A 143 0.75 -3.15 -10.21
N LEU A 144 0.49 -3.01 -11.51
CA LEU A 144 -0.04 -4.12 -12.32
C LEU A 144 1.00 -5.21 -12.59
N GLN A 145 2.30 -4.92 -12.42
CA GLN A 145 3.39 -5.85 -12.72
C GLN A 145 3.28 -6.47 -14.13
N HIS A 146 2.91 -5.63 -15.11
CA HIS A 146 2.83 -6.06 -16.50
C HIS A 146 4.15 -6.69 -16.95
N GLU A 147 4.07 -7.89 -17.52
CA GLU A 147 5.22 -8.67 -18.00
C GLU A 147 6.22 -9.07 -16.90
N THR A 148 6.01 -8.68 -15.63
CA THR A 148 6.92 -8.94 -14.50
C THR A 148 6.22 -9.47 -13.24
N PRO A 149 5.31 -10.48 -13.33
CA PRO A 149 4.54 -10.94 -12.17
C PRO A 149 5.43 -11.53 -11.04
N TRP A 150 6.66 -11.91 -11.34
CA TRP A 150 7.65 -12.36 -10.35
C TRP A 150 8.23 -11.22 -9.51
N GLU A 151 8.02 -9.95 -9.90
CA GLU A 151 8.45 -8.76 -9.15
C GLU A 151 7.39 -8.26 -8.15
N ASP A 152 6.27 -8.97 -8.02
CA ASP A 152 5.15 -8.61 -7.13
C ASP A 152 5.54 -8.60 -5.64
N GLY A 153 6.55 -9.35 -5.26
CA GLY A 153 7.18 -9.25 -3.94
C GLY A 153 6.52 -10.06 -2.82
N ALA A 154 5.59 -10.97 -3.14
CA ALA A 154 4.88 -11.81 -2.17
C ALA A 154 5.60 -13.15 -1.93
N PRO A 155 6.21 -13.40 -0.74
CA PRO A 155 6.92 -14.64 -0.42
C PRO A 155 6.01 -15.87 -0.49
N GLY A 156 6.51 -16.95 -1.13
CA GLY A 156 5.78 -18.20 -1.34
C GLY A 156 4.71 -18.13 -2.44
N ILE A 157 4.43 -16.95 -2.99
CA ILE A 157 3.50 -16.75 -4.11
C ILE A 157 4.30 -16.37 -5.37
N SER A 158 4.95 -15.22 -5.39
CA SER A 158 5.71 -14.72 -6.53
C SER A 158 7.22 -14.90 -6.39
N GLN A 159 7.75 -15.09 -5.20
CA GLN A 159 9.18 -15.24 -4.91
C GLN A 159 9.44 -16.01 -3.61
N CYS A 160 10.69 -16.40 -3.37
CA CYS A 160 11.16 -16.76 -2.03
C CYS A 160 11.53 -15.50 -1.24
N PRO A 161 11.50 -15.51 0.10
CA PRO A 161 12.02 -14.41 0.91
C PRO A 161 13.46 -14.05 0.56
N ILE A 162 13.83 -12.80 0.69
CA ILE A 162 15.22 -12.35 0.65
C ILE A 162 15.86 -12.78 1.98
N PRO A 163 16.85 -13.68 1.99
CA PRO A 163 17.45 -14.11 3.24
C PRO A 163 18.33 -13.02 3.86
N PRO A 164 18.58 -13.07 5.19
CA PRO A 164 19.48 -12.14 5.85
C PRO A 164 20.84 -12.02 5.18
N ARG A 165 21.38 -10.80 5.14
CA ARG A 165 22.68 -10.45 4.53
C ARG A 165 22.75 -10.74 3.03
N ARG A 166 21.59 -10.74 2.36
CA ARG A 166 21.47 -10.89 0.90
C ARG A 166 20.65 -9.74 0.32
N SER A 167 20.82 -9.56 -0.98
CA SER A 167 20.07 -8.56 -1.73
C SER A 167 19.25 -9.20 -2.84
N TYR A 168 18.15 -8.57 -3.16
CA TYR A 168 17.33 -8.87 -4.33
C TYR A 168 17.04 -7.57 -5.07
N ARG A 169 17.09 -7.62 -6.40
CA ARG A 169 16.74 -6.48 -7.28
C ARG A 169 15.35 -6.69 -7.82
N TYR A 170 14.49 -5.71 -7.58
CA TYR A 170 13.20 -5.57 -8.24
C TYR A 170 13.33 -4.61 -9.42
N GLU A 171 12.72 -4.96 -10.56
CA GLU A 171 12.71 -4.14 -11.76
C GLU A 171 11.36 -4.23 -12.46
N PHE A 172 10.61 -3.13 -12.52
CA PHE A 172 9.28 -3.09 -13.11
C PHE A 172 8.96 -1.70 -13.67
N ILE A 173 7.98 -1.65 -14.60
CA ILE A 173 7.54 -0.39 -15.22
C ILE A 173 6.44 0.26 -14.38
N ALA A 174 6.54 1.57 -14.20
CA ALA A 174 5.46 2.40 -13.66
C ALA A 174 4.37 2.59 -14.73
N SER A 175 3.59 1.52 -14.97
CA SER A 175 2.55 1.50 -16.01
C SER A 175 1.28 2.25 -15.65
N LEU A 176 1.13 2.63 -14.39
CA LEU A 176 0.07 3.49 -13.85
C LEU A 176 0.67 4.74 -13.23
N TYR A 177 -0.14 5.80 -13.06
CA TYR A 177 0.27 7.02 -12.38
C TYR A 177 -0.69 7.38 -11.25
N GLY A 178 -0.17 8.07 -10.23
CA GLY A 178 -0.90 8.46 -9.03
C GLY A 178 -0.12 8.17 -7.77
N THR A 179 -0.83 7.83 -6.71
CA THR A 179 -0.29 7.61 -5.38
C THR A 179 -0.39 6.14 -4.99
N SER A 180 0.71 5.62 -4.45
CA SER A 180 0.75 4.29 -3.88
C SER A 180 1.77 4.20 -2.74
N TRP A 181 2.14 2.98 -2.37
CA TRP A 181 3.08 2.69 -1.31
C TRP A 181 3.75 1.33 -1.53
N TYR A 182 4.83 1.09 -0.83
CA TYR A 182 5.46 -0.22 -0.74
C TYR A 182 5.45 -0.71 0.70
N HIS A 183 5.43 -2.02 0.87
CA HIS A 183 5.46 -2.62 2.20
C HIS A 183 5.99 -4.05 2.15
N SER A 184 6.46 -4.56 3.28
CA SER A 184 6.78 -5.98 3.38
C SER A 184 5.54 -6.83 3.24
N HIS A 185 5.70 -7.95 2.54
CA HIS A 185 4.67 -8.99 2.42
C HIS A 185 5.14 -10.32 3.06
N TYR A 186 6.11 -10.24 3.97
CA TYR A 186 6.58 -11.37 4.77
C TYR A 186 5.89 -11.31 6.13
N SER A 187 4.95 -12.24 6.41
CA SER A 187 4.16 -12.21 7.65
C SER A 187 3.52 -10.83 7.86
N ALA A 188 3.39 -10.34 9.08
CA ALA A 188 2.89 -9.01 9.39
C ALA A 188 3.98 -7.92 9.49
N GLN A 189 5.15 -8.09 8.84
CA GLN A 189 6.30 -7.17 8.96
C GLN A 189 5.96 -5.70 8.69
N PHE A 190 5.02 -5.40 7.78
CA PHE A 190 4.69 -4.01 7.49
C PHE A 190 4.06 -3.28 8.69
N SER A 191 3.33 -3.98 9.56
CA SER A 191 2.83 -3.42 10.82
C SER A 191 3.94 -3.13 11.83
N GLY A 192 5.12 -3.75 11.63
CA GLY A 192 6.36 -3.47 12.36
C GLY A 192 7.10 -2.22 11.86
N GLY A 193 6.64 -1.56 10.79
CA GLY A 193 7.22 -0.32 10.27
C GLY A 193 7.87 -0.42 8.88
N LEU A 194 7.91 -1.60 8.26
CA LEU A 194 8.53 -1.81 6.94
C LEU A 194 7.58 -1.40 5.81
N LEU A 195 7.45 -0.07 5.62
CA LEU A 195 6.60 0.55 4.62
C LEU A 195 7.09 1.94 4.22
N GLY A 196 6.66 2.42 3.05
CA GLY A 196 6.91 3.78 2.61
C GLY A 196 6.13 4.17 1.36
N PRO A 197 6.06 5.46 1.02
CA PRO A 197 5.23 5.97 -0.07
C PRO A 197 5.86 5.80 -1.45
N ILE A 198 5.00 5.74 -2.48
CA ILE A 198 5.35 5.82 -3.90
C ILE A 198 4.50 6.88 -4.58
N VAL A 199 5.13 7.71 -5.40
CA VAL A 199 4.44 8.67 -6.27
C VAL A 199 4.90 8.47 -7.71
N VAL A 200 3.94 8.17 -8.58
CA VAL A 200 4.17 8.16 -10.02
C VAL A 200 3.50 9.40 -10.61
N HIS A 201 4.32 10.32 -11.11
CA HIS A 201 3.85 11.55 -11.74
C HIS A 201 3.24 11.24 -13.11
N GLY A 202 2.07 11.81 -13.36
CA GLY A 202 1.30 11.60 -14.58
C GLY A 202 0.30 12.73 -14.83
N PRO A 203 -0.60 12.57 -15.79
CA PRO A 203 -1.67 13.52 -16.05
C PRO A 203 -2.53 13.78 -14.81
N THR A 204 -3.17 14.94 -14.77
CA THR A 204 -4.13 15.29 -13.72
C THR A 204 -5.37 15.92 -14.33
N SER A 205 -6.55 15.57 -13.77
CA SER A 205 -7.84 16.12 -14.21
C SER A 205 -8.04 17.56 -13.79
N GLU A 206 -7.43 17.96 -12.68
CA GLU A 206 -7.62 19.26 -12.07
C GLU A 206 -6.29 19.98 -11.87
N ASN A 207 -6.34 21.30 -11.92
CA ASN A 207 -5.18 22.14 -11.65
C ASN A 207 -4.97 22.31 -10.14
N TYR A 208 -3.70 22.30 -9.75
CA TYR A 208 -3.27 22.63 -8.40
C TYR A 208 -1.99 23.47 -8.44
N ASP A 209 -1.72 24.21 -7.37
CA ASP A 209 -0.55 25.08 -7.26
C ASP A 209 0.63 24.35 -6.62
N VAL A 210 0.36 23.53 -5.59
CA VAL A 210 1.36 22.90 -4.73
C VAL A 210 1.02 21.43 -4.52
N ASP A 211 1.98 20.53 -4.72
CA ASP A 211 1.87 19.13 -4.33
C ASP A 211 2.60 18.91 -3.00
N LEU A 212 1.84 18.66 -1.94
CA LEU A 212 2.39 18.45 -0.59
C LEU A 212 2.96 17.04 -0.40
N GLY A 213 2.78 16.17 -1.39
CA GLY A 213 3.24 14.80 -1.32
C GLY A 213 2.39 13.89 -0.43
N PRO A 214 2.97 12.73 -0.02
CA PRO A 214 2.24 11.70 0.69
C PRO A 214 1.84 12.10 2.12
N ILE A 215 0.62 11.74 2.48
CA ILE A 215 0.08 11.77 3.83
C ILE A 215 -0.17 10.32 4.25
N MET A 216 0.80 9.72 4.92
CA MET A 216 0.74 8.34 5.40
C MET A 216 -0.07 8.29 6.70
N LEU A 217 -1.16 7.53 6.70
CA LEU A 217 -2.04 7.31 7.84
C LEU A 217 -1.78 5.89 8.36
N THR A 218 -1.39 5.75 9.63
CA THR A 218 -1.01 4.44 10.18
C THR A 218 -1.58 4.29 11.59
N ASP A 219 -2.37 3.25 11.83
CA ASP A 219 -2.57 2.79 13.19
C ASP A 219 -1.25 2.25 13.75
N TRP A 220 -1.02 2.40 15.04
CA TRP A 220 0.28 2.15 15.65
C TRP A 220 0.17 1.24 16.87
N TYR A 221 1.06 0.24 16.91
CA TYR A 221 1.10 -0.77 17.96
C TYR A 221 2.38 -0.61 18.76
N HIS A 222 2.33 -0.65 20.07
CA HIS A 222 3.51 -0.59 20.94
C HIS A 222 4.23 -1.93 21.02
N LYS A 223 3.49 -3.02 20.86
CA LYS A 223 4.04 -4.36 20.82
C LYS A 223 4.70 -4.65 19.47
N GLU A 224 5.75 -5.42 19.47
CA GLU A 224 6.40 -5.92 18.26
C GLU A 224 5.43 -6.79 17.44
N TYR A 225 5.52 -6.72 16.11
CA TYR A 225 4.52 -7.35 15.22
C TYR A 225 4.44 -8.87 15.41
N PHE A 226 5.61 -9.53 15.59
CA PHE A 226 5.64 -10.97 15.71
C PHE A 226 5.07 -11.46 17.06
N ASP A 227 5.30 -10.73 18.14
CA ASP A 227 4.67 -11.00 19.44
C ASP A 227 3.14 -10.91 19.35
N ILE A 228 2.61 -9.98 18.52
CA ILE A 228 1.16 -9.90 18.27
C ILE A 228 0.68 -11.14 17.52
N VAL A 229 1.43 -11.57 16.48
CA VAL A 229 1.10 -12.78 15.71
C VAL A 229 1.14 -14.01 16.60
N GLU A 230 2.16 -14.17 17.47
CA GLU A 230 2.25 -15.28 18.43
C GLU A 230 1.05 -15.31 19.40
N GLU A 231 0.68 -14.16 19.96
CA GLU A 231 -0.46 -14.09 20.86
C GLU A 231 -1.77 -14.42 20.15
N MET A 232 -1.98 -13.84 18.97
CA MET A 232 -3.19 -14.06 18.18
C MET A 232 -3.34 -15.53 17.78
N LEU A 233 -2.26 -16.18 17.40
CA LEU A 233 -2.22 -17.58 16.96
C LEU A 233 -1.92 -18.56 18.10
N SER A 234 -2.00 -18.13 19.35
CA SER A 234 -1.91 -19.01 20.52
C SER A 234 -3.26 -19.68 20.82
N PRO A 235 -3.29 -20.78 21.60
CA PRO A 235 -4.54 -21.36 22.07
C PRO A 235 -5.40 -20.34 22.85
N ASN A 236 -6.63 -20.15 22.43
CA ASN A 236 -7.55 -19.09 22.89
C ASN A 236 -7.10 -17.66 22.54
N GLY A 237 -6.20 -17.48 21.59
CA GLY A 237 -5.80 -16.17 21.08
C GLY A 237 -6.97 -15.41 20.47
N ASN A 238 -6.87 -14.09 20.44
CA ASN A 238 -7.93 -13.21 19.94
C ASN A 238 -7.53 -12.59 18.60
N LEU A 239 -8.35 -12.79 17.56
CA LEU A 239 -8.17 -12.17 16.26
C LEU A 239 -8.43 -10.65 16.26
N ALA A 240 -9.08 -10.14 17.31
CA ALA A 240 -9.39 -8.72 17.48
C ALA A 240 -8.22 -8.00 18.15
N VAL A 241 -7.28 -7.52 17.34
CA VAL A 241 -6.07 -6.81 17.80
C VAL A 241 -6.34 -5.30 17.81
N ALA A 242 -6.19 -4.67 18.98
CA ALA A 242 -6.34 -3.23 19.15
C ALA A 242 -5.01 -2.49 18.96
N SER A 243 -5.02 -1.40 18.18
CA SER A 243 -3.88 -0.49 18.12
C SER A 243 -3.77 0.38 19.37
N ASP A 244 -2.57 0.85 19.69
CA ASP A 244 -2.34 1.74 20.83
C ASP A 244 -2.57 3.21 20.45
N ASN A 245 -2.24 3.58 19.22
CA ASN A 245 -2.32 4.95 18.71
C ASN A 245 -2.67 5.00 17.22
N ASN A 246 -2.79 6.22 16.68
CA ASN A 246 -2.96 6.52 15.26
C ASN A 246 -2.02 7.67 14.88
N LEU A 247 -1.36 7.60 13.71
CA LEU A 247 -0.31 8.52 13.31
C LEU A 247 -0.59 9.14 11.94
N ILE A 248 -0.17 10.40 11.75
CA ILE A 248 -0.05 11.07 10.44
C ILE A 248 1.43 11.26 10.14
N ASN A 249 1.93 10.70 9.03
CA ASN A 249 3.34 10.73 8.66
C ASN A 249 4.28 10.33 9.81
N GLY A 250 3.91 9.26 10.53
CA GLY A 250 4.69 8.70 11.61
C GLY A 250 4.77 9.56 12.87
N LYS A 251 3.80 10.45 13.13
CA LYS A 251 3.80 11.31 14.32
C LYS A 251 2.42 11.45 14.93
N MET A 252 2.37 11.37 16.25
CA MET A 252 1.26 11.76 17.13
C MET A 252 1.77 11.76 18.57
N HIS A 253 1.01 12.34 19.49
CA HIS A 253 1.22 12.15 20.93
C HIS A 253 0.60 10.85 21.41
N PHE A 254 1.22 10.22 22.39
CA PHE A 254 0.61 9.18 23.20
C PHE A 254 0.50 9.65 24.65
N ASN A 255 -0.59 9.30 25.31
CA ASN A 255 -0.73 9.58 26.74
C ASN A 255 -0.01 8.49 27.55
N CYS A 256 1.19 8.78 28.03
CA CYS A 256 2.02 7.82 28.76
C CYS A 256 1.37 7.29 30.06
N SER A 257 0.33 7.96 30.58
CA SER A 257 -0.41 7.41 31.74
C SER A 257 -1.27 6.20 31.37
N ALA A 258 -1.47 5.95 30.06
CA ALA A 258 -2.19 4.77 29.54
C ALA A 258 -1.26 3.56 29.32
N VAL A 259 0.04 3.70 29.52
CA VAL A 259 0.98 2.57 29.53
C VAL A 259 0.59 1.58 30.62
N ALA A 260 0.66 0.29 30.33
CA ALA A 260 0.24 -0.75 31.26
C ALA A 260 1.02 -0.69 32.59
N PRO A 261 0.37 -0.88 33.73
CA PRO A 261 1.06 -0.89 35.02
C PRO A 261 2.17 -1.96 35.05
N GLY A 262 3.40 -1.53 35.37
CA GLY A 262 4.56 -2.42 35.43
C GLY A 262 5.35 -2.54 34.13
N ASP A 263 4.90 -1.94 33.05
CA ASP A 263 5.67 -1.84 31.80
C ASP A 263 6.83 -0.82 32.00
N PRO A 264 8.10 -1.26 31.89
CA PRO A 264 9.27 -0.40 32.14
C PRO A 264 9.67 0.43 30.89
N THR A 265 8.94 0.33 29.78
CA THR A 265 9.31 0.96 28.51
C THR A 265 9.31 2.49 28.64
N PRO A 266 10.38 3.18 28.22
CA PRO A 266 10.42 4.63 28.24
C PRO A 266 9.29 5.23 27.40
N CYS A 267 8.57 6.19 27.96
CA CYS A 267 7.52 6.94 27.28
C CYS A 267 7.60 8.42 27.63
N VAL A 268 7.47 9.28 26.62
CA VAL A 268 7.50 10.73 26.75
C VAL A 268 6.21 11.34 26.19
N ASN A 269 5.46 12.03 27.05
CA ASN A 269 4.31 12.81 26.59
C ASN A 269 4.74 13.92 25.63
N ASN A 270 3.83 14.32 24.74
CA ASN A 270 4.07 15.40 23.77
C ASN A 270 5.23 15.16 22.80
N ALA A 271 5.35 13.95 22.26
CA ALA A 271 6.36 13.56 21.28
C ALA A 271 6.36 14.41 19.99
N GLY A 272 5.26 15.13 19.73
CA GLY A 272 5.10 15.99 18.56
C GLY A 272 4.01 15.48 17.62
N ILE A 273 3.64 16.35 16.68
CA ILE A 273 2.65 16.07 15.63
C ILE A 273 3.21 16.49 14.28
N SER A 274 2.65 15.98 13.23
CA SER A 274 2.97 16.45 11.88
C SER A 274 2.50 17.88 11.66
N LYS A 275 3.26 18.64 10.85
CA LYS A 275 3.02 20.04 10.54
C LYS A 275 3.15 20.29 9.05
N PHE A 276 2.16 20.98 8.50
CA PHE A 276 2.09 21.31 7.08
C PHE A 276 1.96 22.82 6.88
N LYS A 277 2.52 23.35 5.80
CA LYS A 277 2.38 24.73 5.42
C LYS A 277 1.53 24.85 4.16
N PHE A 278 0.42 25.58 4.24
CA PHE A 278 -0.43 25.92 3.11
C PHE A 278 -0.16 27.36 2.68
N GLN A 279 -0.10 27.59 1.38
CA GLN A 279 -0.03 28.92 0.79
C GLN A 279 -1.45 29.49 0.67
N THR A 280 -1.71 30.61 1.32
CA THR A 280 -3.05 31.24 1.35
C THR A 280 -3.59 31.50 -0.05
N GLY A 281 -4.82 31.10 -0.31
CA GLY A 281 -5.50 31.22 -1.60
C GLY A 281 -5.04 30.21 -2.66
N LYS A 282 -4.08 29.33 -2.37
CA LYS A 282 -3.57 28.32 -3.29
C LYS A 282 -4.25 26.96 -3.08
N THR A 283 -4.32 26.19 -4.16
CA THR A 283 -4.83 24.83 -4.14
C THR A 283 -3.68 23.83 -3.96
N HIS A 284 -3.79 22.99 -2.93
CA HIS A 284 -2.80 22.00 -2.54
C HIS A 284 -3.28 20.60 -2.86
N ARG A 285 -2.43 19.78 -3.47
CA ARG A 285 -2.68 18.35 -3.63
C ARG A 285 -2.09 17.60 -2.44
N LEU A 286 -2.89 16.78 -1.81
CA LEU A 286 -2.51 15.84 -0.76
C LEU A 286 -2.73 14.42 -1.26
N ARG A 287 -1.78 13.54 -0.96
CA ARG A 287 -1.77 12.14 -1.42
C ARG A 287 -1.96 11.23 -0.23
N LEU A 288 -3.22 10.92 0.06
CA LEU A 288 -3.61 10.13 1.22
C LEU A 288 -3.32 8.65 1.00
N VAL A 289 -2.69 8.00 1.98
CA VAL A 289 -2.40 6.56 1.97
C VAL A 289 -2.76 5.97 3.32
N ASN A 290 -3.70 5.05 3.38
CA ASN A 290 -3.89 4.24 4.59
C ASN A 290 -2.92 3.06 4.58
N ALA A 291 -1.79 3.23 5.24
CA ALA A 291 -0.72 2.24 5.41
C ALA A 291 -0.76 1.58 6.81
N GLY A 292 -1.90 1.58 7.44
CA GLY A 292 -2.12 0.93 8.74
C GLY A 292 -2.19 -0.59 8.62
N ALA A 293 -2.22 -1.27 9.77
CA ALA A 293 -2.31 -2.73 9.84
C ALA A 293 -3.77 -3.25 9.96
N ASN A 294 -4.70 -2.41 10.48
CA ASN A 294 -6.08 -2.83 10.74
C ASN A 294 -7.11 -1.70 10.56
N GLY A 295 -6.75 -0.47 10.89
CA GLY A 295 -7.71 0.59 11.07
C GLY A 295 -8.28 1.19 9.79
N VAL A 296 -9.60 1.39 9.71
CA VAL A 296 -10.25 2.20 8.68
C VAL A 296 -10.13 3.68 9.08
N GLN A 297 -9.46 4.47 8.27
CA GLN A 297 -9.15 5.88 8.51
C GLN A 297 -10.24 6.80 7.94
N ARG A 298 -10.61 7.83 8.69
CA ARG A 298 -11.48 8.92 8.23
C ARG A 298 -10.70 10.23 8.30
N PHE A 299 -10.30 10.70 7.13
CA PHE A 299 -9.46 11.88 6.98
C PHE A 299 -10.28 13.14 6.72
N SER A 300 -9.97 14.23 7.42
CA SER A 300 -10.58 15.54 7.21
C SER A 300 -9.60 16.68 7.53
N ILE A 301 -9.87 17.88 7.05
CA ILE A 301 -9.21 19.11 7.50
C ILE A 301 -10.30 20.07 7.96
N ASP A 302 -10.17 20.58 9.18
CA ASP A 302 -11.17 21.49 9.74
C ASP A 302 -11.44 22.66 8.81
N GLU A 303 -12.72 22.97 8.61
CA GLU A 303 -13.20 24.11 7.83
C GLU A 303 -12.82 24.10 6.33
N HIS A 304 -12.18 23.01 5.82
CA HIS A 304 -11.82 22.88 4.41
C HIS A 304 -12.62 21.77 3.72
N THR A 305 -13.07 22.07 2.51
CA THR A 305 -13.62 21.06 1.60
C THR A 305 -12.48 20.31 0.92
N LEU A 306 -12.62 19.00 0.81
CA LEU A 306 -11.73 18.13 0.07
C LEU A 306 -12.34 17.83 -1.29
N THR A 307 -11.60 18.02 -2.38
CA THR A 307 -12.00 17.60 -3.72
C THR A 307 -11.22 16.34 -4.09
N VAL A 308 -11.89 15.20 -4.12
CA VAL A 308 -11.27 13.92 -4.50
C VAL A 308 -11.10 13.88 -6.01
N ILE A 309 -9.89 13.57 -6.50
CA ILE A 309 -9.53 13.53 -7.93
C ILE A 309 -9.00 12.18 -8.40
N ALA A 310 -8.60 11.32 -7.47
CA ALA A 310 -8.20 9.95 -7.77
C ALA A 310 -8.42 9.05 -6.55
N GLU A 311 -8.69 7.78 -6.80
CA GLU A 311 -8.74 6.71 -5.80
C GLU A 311 -7.85 5.56 -6.26
N ASP A 312 -6.94 5.11 -5.38
CA ASP A 312 -5.85 4.21 -5.72
C ASP A 312 -5.05 4.78 -6.93
N PHE A 313 -4.82 4.03 -8.00
CA PHE A 313 -4.23 4.55 -9.25
C PHE A 313 -5.29 4.98 -10.28
N VAL A 314 -6.55 5.16 -9.88
CA VAL A 314 -7.65 5.44 -10.81
C VAL A 314 -8.09 6.91 -10.69
N PRO A 315 -7.84 7.76 -11.70
CA PRO A 315 -8.43 9.09 -11.75
C PRO A 315 -9.96 9.01 -11.77
N VAL A 316 -10.61 9.87 -10.99
CA VAL A 316 -12.07 9.92 -10.87
C VAL A 316 -12.60 11.30 -11.28
N LYS A 317 -13.88 11.38 -11.64
CA LYS A 317 -14.55 12.66 -11.79
C LYS A 317 -14.51 13.38 -10.45
N PRO A 318 -14.03 14.64 -10.41
CA PRO A 318 -13.87 15.36 -9.15
C PRO A 318 -15.18 15.48 -8.39
N TYR A 319 -15.15 15.18 -7.10
CA TYR A 319 -16.28 15.40 -6.21
C TYR A 319 -15.82 15.97 -4.86
N ASN A 320 -16.71 16.72 -4.22
CA ASN A 320 -16.43 17.42 -2.96
C ASN A 320 -16.95 16.62 -1.76
N THR A 321 -16.13 16.54 -0.71
CA THR A 321 -16.51 15.95 0.56
C THR A 321 -15.84 16.69 1.72
N SER A 322 -16.34 16.52 2.95
CA SER A 322 -15.66 16.95 4.18
C SER A 322 -14.81 15.84 4.82
N VAL A 323 -14.99 14.59 4.38
CA VAL A 323 -14.28 13.43 4.91
C VAL A 323 -14.00 12.42 3.80
N VAL A 324 -12.82 11.80 3.84
CA VAL A 324 -12.45 10.66 2.97
C VAL A 324 -12.25 9.44 3.85
N THR A 325 -12.92 8.33 3.50
CA THR A 325 -12.82 7.05 4.19
C THR A 325 -11.87 6.13 3.44
N LEU A 326 -10.87 5.60 4.14
CA LEU A 326 -9.87 4.71 3.56
C LEU A 326 -9.72 3.43 4.40
N GLY A 327 -10.03 2.28 3.81
CA GLY A 327 -9.60 0.98 4.33
C GLY A 327 -8.08 0.81 4.20
N VAL A 328 -7.52 -0.18 4.91
CA VAL A 328 -6.08 -0.48 4.80
C VAL A 328 -5.71 -0.79 3.34
N GLY A 329 -4.65 -0.18 2.85
CA GLY A 329 -4.17 -0.29 1.47
C GLY A 329 -4.80 0.70 0.50
N GLN A 330 -5.92 1.34 0.83
CA GLN A 330 -6.57 2.33 -0.03
C GLN A 330 -5.83 3.67 -0.03
N ARG A 331 -5.89 4.36 -1.18
CA ARG A 331 -5.32 5.69 -1.38
C ARG A 331 -6.39 6.62 -1.97
N ALA A 332 -6.21 7.91 -1.74
CA ALA A 332 -6.97 8.96 -2.42
C ALA A 332 -6.11 10.19 -2.63
N ASP A 333 -6.20 10.81 -3.80
CA ASP A 333 -5.62 12.12 -4.04
C ASP A 333 -6.71 13.18 -3.89
N VAL A 334 -6.45 14.16 -3.04
CA VAL A 334 -7.40 15.23 -2.76
C VAL A 334 -6.79 16.60 -3.00
N LEU A 335 -7.60 17.53 -3.49
CA LEU A 335 -7.27 18.94 -3.60
C LEU A 335 -7.93 19.73 -2.47
N VAL A 336 -7.17 20.66 -1.90
CA VAL A 336 -7.59 21.53 -0.81
C VAL A 336 -7.19 22.97 -1.12
N THR A 337 -8.15 23.88 -1.20
CA THR A 337 -7.86 25.31 -1.37
C THR A 337 -7.73 25.97 0.00
N ALA A 338 -6.63 26.69 0.23
CA ALA A 338 -6.34 27.38 1.49
C ALA A 338 -7.11 28.70 1.58
N ASN A 339 -8.44 28.63 1.74
CA ASN A 339 -9.35 29.78 1.72
C ASN A 339 -10.31 29.83 2.93
N ALA A 340 -10.06 29.01 3.96
CA ALA A 340 -10.95 28.94 5.14
C ALA A 340 -10.69 30.04 6.18
N GLY A 341 -9.61 30.83 6.03
CA GLY A 341 -9.28 31.89 6.98
C GLY A 341 -8.22 32.87 6.45
N GLU A 342 -7.76 33.74 7.36
CA GLU A 342 -6.75 34.74 7.09
C GLU A 342 -5.35 34.10 6.95
N PRO A 343 -4.35 34.78 6.37
CA PRO A 343 -2.99 34.25 6.24
C PRO A 343 -2.32 33.82 7.55
N SER A 344 -2.81 34.32 8.69
CA SER A 344 -2.33 33.95 10.03
C SER A 344 -3.06 32.77 10.67
N SER A 345 -4.03 32.17 9.97
CA SER A 345 -4.85 31.07 10.48
C SER A 345 -4.10 29.75 10.53
N ALA A 346 -4.52 28.89 11.44
CA ALA A 346 -4.04 27.52 11.55
C ALA A 346 -5.23 26.58 11.81
N PHE A 347 -5.17 25.39 11.21
CA PHE A 347 -6.26 24.41 11.23
C PHE A 347 -5.76 23.03 11.62
N TRP A 348 -6.63 22.21 12.21
CA TRP A 348 -6.36 20.83 12.44
C TRP A 348 -6.61 19.99 11.16
N MET A 349 -5.66 19.14 10.83
CA MET A 349 -5.82 17.99 9.96
C MET A 349 -6.03 16.79 10.87
N ARG A 350 -7.03 15.98 10.57
CA ARG A 350 -7.46 14.86 11.40
C ARG A 350 -7.49 13.57 10.61
N SER A 351 -7.09 12.47 11.27
CA SER A 351 -7.37 11.13 10.81
C SER A 351 -7.89 10.33 12.00
N ASN A 352 -9.14 9.92 11.91
CA ASN A 352 -9.80 9.19 12.99
C ASN A 352 -10.06 7.76 12.54
N LEU A 353 -9.69 6.80 13.37
CA LEU A 353 -10.12 5.41 13.18
C LEU A 353 -11.62 5.31 13.45
N THR A 354 -12.33 4.60 12.58
CA THR A 354 -13.78 4.37 12.73
C THR A 354 -14.08 3.52 13.97
N GLY A 355 -15.31 3.60 14.45
CA GLY A 355 -15.76 2.85 15.65
C GLY A 355 -15.71 1.32 15.52
N CYS A 356 -15.59 0.78 14.29
CA CYS A 356 -15.37 -0.64 14.05
C CYS A 356 -13.90 -1.04 14.10
N SER A 357 -12.97 -0.09 14.08
CA SER A 357 -11.54 -0.33 14.28
C SER A 357 -11.22 -0.32 15.77
N LEU A 358 -10.58 -1.36 16.26
CA LEU A 358 -10.18 -1.41 17.65
C LEU A 358 -8.93 -0.56 17.88
N ALA A 359 -9.04 0.50 18.66
CA ALA A 359 -7.92 1.38 18.99
C ALA A 359 -8.08 1.98 20.40
N ARG A 360 -6.97 2.08 21.14
CA ARG A 360 -6.92 2.76 22.44
C ARG A 360 -6.97 4.28 22.29
N GLN A 361 -6.21 4.81 21.35
CA GLN A 361 -6.19 6.22 20.96
C GLN A 361 -6.48 6.34 19.45
N PRO A 362 -7.77 6.45 19.04
CA PRO A 362 -8.15 6.37 17.63
C PRO A 362 -7.88 7.66 16.83
N HIS A 363 -7.51 8.77 17.47
CA HIS A 363 -7.41 10.08 16.86
C HIS A 363 -5.97 10.45 16.55
N ALA A 364 -5.69 10.78 15.28
CA ALA A 364 -4.44 11.40 14.88
C ALA A 364 -4.68 12.86 14.46
N LEU A 365 -3.77 13.74 14.89
CA LEU A 365 -3.81 15.18 14.60
C LEU A 365 -2.51 15.62 13.92
N ALA A 366 -2.66 16.53 12.95
CA ALA A 366 -1.59 17.31 12.39
C ALA A 366 -2.00 18.78 12.29
N ALA A 367 -1.04 19.68 12.28
CA ALA A 367 -1.32 21.11 12.18
C ALA A 367 -1.05 21.62 10.77
N VAL A 368 -2.03 22.32 10.21
CA VAL A 368 -1.93 23.06 8.94
C VAL A 368 -1.78 24.55 9.28
N TYR A 369 -0.71 25.17 8.82
CA TYR A 369 -0.40 26.58 9.03
C TYR A 369 -0.45 27.33 7.70
N TYR A 370 -1.19 28.45 7.66
CA TYR A 370 -1.15 29.36 6.53
C TYR A 370 0.14 30.21 6.57
N ASP A 371 0.41 30.99 5.52
CA ASP A 371 1.70 31.66 5.27
C ASP A 371 2.26 32.45 6.44
N GLN A 372 1.42 33.14 7.20
CA GLN A 372 1.79 34.02 8.30
C GLN A 372 1.45 33.44 9.67
N ALA A 373 0.95 32.20 9.72
CA ALA A 373 0.58 31.56 10.98
C ALA A 373 1.81 31.27 11.84
N ASN A 374 1.67 31.43 13.14
CA ASN A 374 2.72 31.08 14.10
C ASN A 374 2.77 29.55 14.26
N THR A 375 3.80 28.92 13.71
CA THR A 375 3.99 27.45 13.74
C THR A 375 4.34 26.87 15.12
N SER A 376 4.47 27.71 16.14
CA SER A 376 4.68 27.32 17.53
C SER A 376 3.38 27.18 18.31
N THR A 377 2.25 27.67 17.78
CA THR A 377 0.94 27.57 18.41
C THR A 377 0.17 26.36 17.88
N THR A 378 -0.69 25.81 18.72
CA THR A 378 -1.64 24.77 18.31
C THR A 378 -2.85 25.41 17.62
N PRO A 379 -3.40 24.80 16.56
CA PRO A 379 -4.65 25.25 15.97
C PRO A 379 -5.82 25.20 16.98
N SER A 380 -6.81 26.07 16.76
CA SER A 380 -8.04 26.15 17.55
C SER A 380 -9.31 25.98 16.71
N SER A 381 -9.16 25.50 15.47
CA SER A 381 -10.26 25.24 14.55
C SER A 381 -11.21 24.16 15.05
N THR A 382 -12.44 24.17 14.55
CA THR A 382 -13.50 23.25 14.94
C THR A 382 -13.61 22.09 13.94
N ALA A 383 -13.66 20.86 14.45
CA ALA A 383 -13.86 19.68 13.62
C ALA A 383 -15.22 19.76 12.88
N TRP A 384 -15.25 19.17 11.66
CA TRP A 384 -16.51 18.89 11.02
C TRP A 384 -17.38 17.98 11.89
N ASP A 385 -18.68 18.22 11.90
CA ASP A 385 -19.65 17.29 12.49
C ASP A 385 -19.87 16.12 11.53
N ILE A 386 -19.02 15.09 11.66
CA ILE A 386 -19.01 13.92 10.80
C ILE A 386 -19.49 12.72 11.60
N SER A 387 -20.69 12.24 11.30
CA SER A 387 -21.19 10.99 11.91
C SER A 387 -20.33 9.79 11.46
N ASP A 388 -19.99 8.91 12.39
CA ASP A 388 -19.39 7.61 12.06
C ASP A 388 -20.52 6.65 11.67
N PRO A 389 -20.55 6.17 10.40
CA PRO A 389 -21.63 5.28 9.95
C PRO A 389 -21.61 3.90 10.61
N SER A 390 -20.65 3.59 11.47
CA SER A 390 -20.46 2.29 12.17
C SER A 390 -20.40 1.03 11.27
N THR A 391 -20.54 1.20 9.96
CA THR A 391 -20.55 0.10 8.98
C THR A 391 -19.18 -0.26 8.46
N CYS A 392 -18.17 0.62 8.66
CA CYS A 392 -16.83 0.49 8.09
C CYS A 392 -16.85 0.09 6.60
N ALA A 393 -17.67 0.76 5.85
CA ALA A 393 -17.75 0.66 4.41
C ALA A 393 -17.08 1.88 3.77
N ASN A 394 -16.69 1.78 2.51
CA ASN A 394 -16.41 2.95 1.68
C ASN A 394 -17.69 3.77 1.45
N GLU A 395 -17.54 4.92 0.83
CA GLU A 395 -18.65 5.71 0.31
C GLU A 395 -19.49 4.87 -0.67
N ASP A 396 -20.77 5.23 -0.84
CA ASP A 396 -21.65 4.53 -1.78
C ASP A 396 -21.05 4.55 -3.19
N LEU A 397 -21.16 3.43 -3.92
CA LEU A 397 -20.55 3.25 -5.25
C LEU A 397 -21.02 4.25 -6.31
N ASP A 398 -22.12 4.95 -6.08
CA ASP A 398 -22.64 5.99 -6.98
C ASP A 398 -22.02 7.38 -6.74
N VAL A 399 -21.25 7.57 -5.67
CA VAL A 399 -20.51 8.80 -5.38
C VAL A 399 -19.30 8.94 -6.31
N THR A 400 -18.53 7.85 -6.48
CA THR A 400 -17.29 7.88 -7.24
C THR A 400 -17.48 7.31 -8.64
N GLU A 401 -17.04 8.04 -9.67
CA GLU A 401 -17.06 7.60 -11.06
C GLU A 401 -15.65 7.74 -11.67
N PRO A 402 -15.07 6.67 -12.23
CA PRO A 402 -13.79 6.77 -12.92
C PRO A 402 -13.86 7.76 -14.08
N LEU A 403 -12.77 8.52 -14.26
CA LEU A 403 -12.69 9.55 -15.30
C LEU A 403 -12.68 8.95 -16.70
N PHE A 404 -12.01 7.79 -16.87
CA PHE A 404 -11.97 7.05 -18.13
C PHE A 404 -13.05 5.97 -18.12
N PRO A 405 -13.99 6.00 -19.06
CA PRO A 405 -14.98 4.94 -19.15
C PRO A 405 -14.34 3.67 -19.73
N ILE A 406 -14.35 2.61 -18.94
CA ILE A 406 -14.02 1.26 -19.38
C ILE A 406 -15.26 0.40 -19.15
N PRO A 407 -15.96 0.02 -20.22
CA PRO A 407 -17.15 -0.83 -20.10
C PRO A 407 -16.80 -2.18 -19.50
N LEU A 408 -17.69 -2.68 -18.64
CA LEU A 408 -17.53 -4.00 -18.03
C LEU A 408 -17.60 -5.09 -19.11
N PRO A 409 -16.57 -5.94 -19.27
CA PRO A 409 -16.64 -7.08 -20.16
C PRO A 409 -17.59 -8.16 -19.62
N GLU A 410 -18.07 -9.03 -20.48
CA GLU A 410 -18.86 -10.20 -20.05
C GLU A 410 -17.96 -11.16 -19.25
N ALA A 411 -18.42 -11.57 -18.07
CA ALA A 411 -17.67 -12.49 -17.23
C ALA A 411 -17.60 -13.88 -17.86
N THR A 412 -16.39 -14.42 -18.03
CA THR A 412 -16.19 -15.80 -18.53
C THR A 412 -16.27 -16.83 -17.42
N LEU A 413 -16.15 -16.39 -16.17
CA LEU A 413 -16.31 -17.20 -14.97
C LEU A 413 -16.87 -16.35 -13.84
N THR A 414 -17.77 -16.91 -13.05
CA THR A 414 -18.20 -16.34 -11.76
C THR A 414 -17.92 -17.35 -10.65
N GLN A 415 -17.22 -16.91 -9.62
CA GLN A 415 -16.88 -17.72 -8.45
C GLN A 415 -17.37 -17.03 -7.18
N THR A 416 -17.85 -17.80 -6.23
CA THR A 416 -18.15 -17.33 -4.87
C THR A 416 -17.01 -17.72 -3.93
N MET A 417 -16.58 -16.78 -3.09
CA MET A 417 -15.60 -16.98 -2.03
C MET A 417 -16.19 -16.51 -0.71
N ASP A 418 -16.33 -17.41 0.24
CA ASP A 418 -16.86 -17.10 1.56
C ASP A 418 -15.72 -16.76 2.54
N ILE A 419 -15.98 -15.77 3.40
CA ILE A 419 -15.13 -15.39 4.54
C ILE A 419 -15.70 -16.06 5.77
N GLU A 420 -14.88 -16.87 6.45
CA GLU A 420 -15.27 -17.62 7.63
C GLU A 420 -14.14 -17.64 8.66
N THR A 421 -14.47 -17.83 9.92
CA THR A 421 -13.52 -18.18 10.98
C THR A 421 -13.79 -19.59 11.48
N PHE A 422 -12.76 -20.27 11.96
CA PHE A 422 -12.89 -21.57 12.61
C PHE A 422 -11.82 -21.73 13.69
N THR A 423 -12.10 -22.55 14.67
CA THR A 423 -11.13 -22.91 15.70
C THR A 423 -10.62 -24.33 15.42
N ASN A 424 -9.30 -24.49 15.33
CA ASN A 424 -8.68 -25.78 15.03
C ASN A 424 -8.59 -26.68 16.29
N ALA A 425 -8.06 -27.89 16.12
CA ALA A 425 -7.91 -28.87 17.22
C ALA A 425 -6.97 -28.40 18.34
N SER A 426 -6.09 -27.44 18.09
CA SER A 426 -5.20 -26.80 19.07
C SER A 426 -5.83 -25.60 19.75
N ASN A 427 -7.14 -25.38 19.53
CA ASN A 427 -7.90 -24.25 20.07
C ASN A 427 -7.40 -22.88 19.59
N ILE A 428 -6.84 -22.82 18.37
CA ILE A 428 -6.41 -21.60 17.69
C ILE A 428 -7.50 -21.19 16.70
N THR A 429 -7.96 -19.94 16.78
CA THR A 429 -8.93 -19.38 15.83
C THR A 429 -8.19 -18.82 14.62
N LEU A 430 -8.63 -19.21 13.43
CA LEU A 430 -8.03 -18.87 12.14
C LEU A 430 -9.11 -18.39 11.17
N TRP A 431 -8.70 -17.67 10.13
CA TRP A 431 -9.55 -17.30 9.01
C TRP A 431 -9.56 -18.40 7.94
N LYS A 432 -10.71 -18.60 7.33
CA LYS A 432 -10.85 -19.32 6.06
C LYS A 432 -11.31 -18.37 4.98
N PHE A 433 -10.66 -18.46 3.84
CA PHE A 433 -11.08 -17.81 2.63
C PHE A 433 -11.22 -18.86 1.53
N ASN A 434 -12.36 -18.87 0.85
CA ASN A 434 -12.66 -19.94 -0.10
C ASN A 434 -12.57 -21.37 0.53
N GLY A 435 -12.98 -21.50 1.79
CA GLY A 435 -12.97 -22.77 2.54
C GLY A 435 -11.62 -23.22 3.07
N VAL A 436 -10.54 -22.50 2.80
CA VAL A 436 -9.15 -22.82 3.20
C VAL A 436 -8.57 -21.74 4.08
N SER A 437 -7.86 -22.13 5.14
CA SER A 437 -6.95 -21.25 5.88
C SER A 437 -5.57 -21.39 5.25
N MET A 438 -5.13 -20.34 4.56
CA MET A 438 -3.89 -20.41 3.78
C MET A 438 -2.67 -20.54 4.69
N ARG A 439 -1.71 -21.35 4.25
CA ARG A 439 -0.36 -21.39 4.75
C ARG A 439 0.58 -21.68 3.58
N THR A 440 1.37 -20.68 3.19
CA THR A 440 2.31 -20.79 2.07
C THR A 440 3.59 -21.56 2.44
N ASP A 441 4.36 -21.93 1.44
CA ASP A 441 5.71 -22.47 1.60
C ASP A 441 6.72 -21.50 0.99
N TYR A 442 7.52 -20.89 1.81
CA TYR A 442 8.56 -19.95 1.39
C TYR A 442 9.62 -20.54 0.43
N ASN A 443 9.79 -21.86 0.43
CA ASN A 443 10.79 -22.53 -0.42
C ASN A 443 10.27 -22.81 -1.83
N HIS A 444 8.95 -22.81 -2.03
CA HIS A 444 8.30 -23.24 -3.27
C HIS A 444 7.25 -22.21 -3.75
N PRO A 445 7.68 -21.04 -4.24
CA PRO A 445 6.74 -20.05 -4.77
C PRO A 445 5.85 -20.63 -5.86
N VAL A 446 4.55 -20.36 -5.76
CA VAL A 446 3.54 -20.92 -6.68
C VAL A 446 3.87 -20.57 -8.13
N ILE A 447 4.36 -19.35 -8.40
CA ILE A 447 4.70 -18.91 -9.76
C ILE A 447 5.84 -19.74 -10.39
N LEU A 448 6.86 -20.12 -9.61
CA LEU A 448 7.97 -20.93 -10.12
C LEU A 448 7.52 -22.35 -10.43
N LEU A 449 6.68 -22.95 -9.57
CA LEU A 449 6.09 -24.25 -9.83
C LEU A 449 5.19 -24.23 -11.07
N ALA A 450 4.36 -23.19 -11.22
CA ALA A 450 3.51 -23.01 -12.41
C ALA A 450 4.35 -22.82 -13.68
N ASN A 451 5.48 -22.10 -13.61
CA ASN A 451 6.40 -21.91 -14.72
C ASN A 451 7.11 -23.23 -15.12
N ASP A 452 7.34 -24.12 -14.16
CA ASP A 452 7.85 -25.48 -14.41
C ASP A 452 6.76 -26.47 -14.89
N GLY A 453 5.53 -26.00 -15.13
CA GLY A 453 4.39 -26.83 -15.54
C GLY A 453 3.80 -27.69 -14.42
N ASN A 454 4.14 -27.43 -13.17
CA ASN A 454 3.59 -28.11 -12.00
C ASN A 454 2.39 -27.33 -11.43
N PHE A 455 1.20 -27.83 -11.64
CA PHE A 455 -0.06 -27.25 -11.15
C PHE A 455 -0.70 -28.09 -10.02
N SER A 456 0.08 -28.92 -9.34
CA SER A 456 -0.37 -29.71 -8.19
C SER A 456 0.17 -29.09 -6.90
N TYR A 457 -0.72 -28.55 -6.08
CA TYR A 457 -0.37 -27.84 -4.86
C TYR A 457 -1.01 -28.48 -3.62
N PRO A 458 -0.38 -28.41 -2.44
CA PRO A 458 -1.03 -28.72 -1.18
C PRO A 458 -2.30 -27.88 -0.99
N ALA A 459 -3.37 -28.50 -0.50
CA ALA A 459 -4.64 -27.81 -0.33
C ALA A 459 -4.55 -26.56 0.57
N GLN A 460 -3.65 -26.56 1.54
CA GLN A 460 -3.41 -25.43 2.46
C GLN A 460 -2.79 -24.21 1.79
N TRP A 461 -2.28 -24.29 0.56
CA TRP A 461 -1.78 -23.10 -0.17
C TRP A 461 -2.90 -22.28 -0.79
N ASN A 462 -4.14 -22.76 -0.72
CA ASN A 462 -5.33 -22.09 -1.25
C ASN A 462 -5.14 -21.57 -2.67
N VAL A 463 -4.61 -22.42 -3.56
CA VAL A 463 -4.34 -22.07 -4.95
C VAL A 463 -5.61 -22.28 -5.78
N VAL A 464 -6.08 -21.22 -6.44
CA VAL A 464 -7.21 -21.22 -7.36
C VAL A 464 -6.68 -21.01 -8.77
N ASN A 465 -6.87 -22.01 -9.66
CA ASN A 465 -6.43 -21.93 -11.04
C ASN A 465 -7.61 -21.59 -11.96
N TYR A 466 -7.58 -20.41 -12.55
CA TYR A 466 -8.63 -19.92 -13.46
C TYR A 466 -8.50 -20.42 -14.90
N GLN A 467 -7.46 -21.18 -15.20
CA GLN A 467 -7.21 -21.80 -16.50
C GLN A 467 -7.29 -20.78 -17.65
N LYS A 468 -8.20 -20.94 -18.61
CA LYS A 468 -8.36 -20.07 -19.79
C LYS A 468 -9.28 -18.86 -19.56
N HIS A 469 -9.83 -18.73 -18.37
CA HIS A 469 -10.74 -17.61 -18.08
C HIS A 469 -9.98 -16.32 -17.90
N THR A 470 -10.42 -15.26 -18.59
CA THR A 470 -9.75 -13.94 -18.58
C THR A 470 -10.61 -12.84 -17.99
N ALA A 471 -11.95 -12.93 -18.03
CA ALA A 471 -12.85 -12.02 -17.35
C ALA A 471 -13.50 -12.75 -16.16
N ILE A 472 -12.93 -12.54 -14.98
CA ILE A 472 -13.25 -13.32 -13.78
C ILE A 472 -14.03 -12.45 -12.80
N ARG A 473 -15.23 -12.91 -12.43
CA ARG A 473 -16.05 -12.29 -11.40
C ARG A 473 -15.96 -13.07 -10.11
N ILE A 474 -15.67 -12.38 -9.00
CA ILE A 474 -15.67 -12.97 -7.67
C ILE A 474 -16.77 -12.32 -6.84
N ILE A 475 -17.60 -13.16 -6.22
CA ILE A 475 -18.58 -12.75 -5.20
C ILE A 475 -17.98 -13.13 -3.85
N VAL A 476 -17.56 -12.13 -3.10
CA VAL A 476 -17.06 -12.32 -1.73
C VAL A 476 -18.22 -12.15 -0.77
N ASN A 477 -18.55 -13.19 -0.02
CA ASN A 477 -19.57 -13.13 1.02
C ASN A 477 -18.90 -13.03 2.40
N ASN A 478 -19.22 -12.00 3.14
CA ASN A 478 -18.79 -11.82 4.52
C ASN A 478 -19.95 -12.13 5.47
N ARG A 479 -19.90 -13.27 6.13
CA ARG A 479 -20.89 -13.69 7.13
C ARG A 479 -20.52 -13.24 8.55
N GLY A 480 -19.30 -12.69 8.73
CA GLY A 480 -18.83 -12.11 9.98
C GLY A 480 -19.37 -10.69 10.20
N ILE A 481 -19.17 -10.18 11.40
CA ILE A 481 -19.61 -8.81 11.78
C ILE A 481 -18.60 -7.72 11.40
N GLY A 482 -17.31 -8.08 11.23
CA GLY A 482 -16.24 -7.15 10.87
C GLY A 482 -16.24 -6.81 9.39
N SER A 483 -15.67 -5.66 9.04
CA SER A 483 -15.41 -5.27 7.65
C SER A 483 -13.99 -5.66 7.26
N HIS A 484 -13.78 -5.97 5.96
CA HIS A 484 -12.49 -6.43 5.44
C HIS A 484 -12.10 -5.68 4.16
N PRO A 485 -10.93 -5.00 4.12
CA PRO A 485 -10.37 -4.46 2.89
C PRO A 485 -9.80 -5.61 2.03
N MET A 486 -10.48 -5.93 0.94
CA MET A 486 -10.10 -7.01 0.03
C MET A 486 -9.19 -6.45 -1.06
N HIS A 487 -7.96 -6.96 -1.14
CA HIS A 487 -6.92 -6.55 -2.09
C HIS A 487 -6.58 -7.65 -3.08
N LEU A 488 -6.48 -7.27 -4.36
CA LEU A 488 -6.02 -8.16 -5.43
C LEU A 488 -4.73 -7.61 -6.04
N HIS A 489 -3.66 -8.37 -5.94
CA HIS A 489 -2.37 -8.03 -6.53
C HIS A 489 -2.45 -7.99 -8.06
N GLY A 490 -1.66 -7.11 -8.66
CA GLY A 490 -1.49 -7.00 -10.10
C GLY A 490 -2.72 -6.53 -10.89
N HIS A 491 -3.80 -6.12 -10.24
CA HIS A 491 -5.04 -5.75 -10.92
C HIS A 491 -5.72 -4.52 -10.28
N ASN A 492 -6.28 -3.66 -11.12
CA ASN A 492 -7.35 -2.74 -10.72
C ASN A 492 -8.68 -3.38 -11.13
N PHE A 493 -9.39 -3.98 -10.18
CA PHE A 493 -10.64 -4.65 -10.45
C PHE A 493 -11.83 -3.67 -10.54
N TYR A 494 -12.84 -4.05 -11.29
CA TYR A 494 -14.14 -3.40 -11.30
C TYR A 494 -14.89 -3.75 -10.01
N VAL A 495 -15.36 -2.76 -9.28
CA VAL A 495 -16.27 -2.93 -8.14
C VAL A 495 -17.69 -2.86 -8.67
N LEU A 496 -18.38 -3.99 -8.68
CA LEU A 496 -19.70 -4.10 -9.31
C LEU A 496 -20.83 -3.81 -8.34
N HIS A 497 -20.69 -4.28 -7.12
CA HIS A 497 -21.65 -4.07 -6.03
C HIS A 497 -21.01 -4.34 -4.67
N GLU A 498 -21.44 -3.61 -3.66
CA GLU A 498 -21.15 -3.86 -2.26
C GLU A 498 -22.42 -3.53 -1.46
N GLY A 499 -22.78 -4.37 -0.50
CA GLY A 499 -23.99 -4.13 0.27
C GLY A 499 -24.28 -5.19 1.33
N PRO A 500 -25.34 -4.99 2.14
CA PRO A 500 -25.74 -5.95 3.14
C PRO A 500 -26.36 -7.21 2.53
N GLY A 501 -26.22 -8.34 3.22
CA GLY A 501 -26.82 -9.62 2.82
C GLY A 501 -26.21 -10.21 1.54
N ALA A 502 -26.99 -11.02 0.82
CA ALA A 502 -26.56 -11.63 -0.42
C ALA A 502 -26.75 -10.69 -1.61
N TRP A 503 -25.85 -10.80 -2.61
CA TRP A 503 -25.96 -10.04 -3.85
C TRP A 503 -27.23 -10.44 -4.63
N ASP A 504 -27.96 -9.46 -5.12
CA ASP A 504 -29.22 -9.62 -5.87
C ASP A 504 -29.03 -9.66 -7.39
N GLY A 505 -27.79 -9.55 -7.88
CA GLY A 505 -27.46 -9.47 -9.30
C GLY A 505 -27.32 -8.05 -9.86
N THR A 506 -27.57 -7.02 -9.06
CA THR A 506 -27.44 -5.62 -9.49
C THR A 506 -25.98 -5.24 -9.70
N ILE A 507 -25.68 -4.53 -10.78
CA ILE A 507 -24.35 -3.97 -11.09
C ILE A 507 -24.46 -2.45 -11.17
N VAL A 508 -23.67 -1.76 -10.39
CA VAL A 508 -23.60 -0.28 -10.39
C VAL A 508 -22.78 0.18 -11.59
N ARG A 509 -23.38 1.03 -12.45
CA ARG A 509 -22.75 1.64 -13.63
C ARG A 509 -21.97 0.64 -14.53
N PRO A 510 -22.62 -0.33 -15.16
CA PRO A 510 -21.92 -1.35 -15.97
C PRO A 510 -21.16 -0.77 -17.18
N SER A 511 -21.49 0.45 -17.62
CA SER A 511 -20.75 1.15 -18.68
C SER A 511 -19.43 1.79 -18.20
N ASN A 512 -19.27 2.02 -16.91
CA ASN A 512 -18.07 2.59 -16.28
C ASN A 512 -18.05 2.29 -14.77
N PRO A 513 -17.90 1.01 -14.36
CA PRO A 513 -17.85 0.67 -12.94
C PRO A 513 -16.66 1.33 -12.24
N LEU A 514 -16.78 1.58 -10.95
CA LEU A 514 -15.64 1.96 -10.11
C LEU A 514 -14.52 0.92 -10.25
N ARG A 515 -13.29 1.37 -10.32
CA ARG A 515 -12.10 0.50 -10.34
C ARG A 515 -11.18 0.85 -9.18
N ARG A 516 -10.70 -0.16 -8.49
CA ARG A 516 -9.73 -0.05 -7.37
C ARG A 516 -8.90 -1.32 -7.27
N ASP A 517 -7.83 -1.29 -6.50
CA ASP A 517 -7.08 -2.50 -6.14
C ASP A 517 -7.41 -3.00 -4.73
N VAL A 518 -8.06 -2.17 -3.90
CA VAL A 518 -8.61 -2.53 -2.58
C VAL A 518 -10.03 -2.03 -2.45
N TYR A 519 -10.95 -2.85 -1.91
CA TYR A 519 -12.29 -2.42 -1.55
C TYR A 519 -12.81 -3.09 -0.27
N LEU A 520 -13.52 -2.32 0.55
CA LEU A 520 -14.09 -2.83 1.80
C LEU A 520 -15.33 -3.69 1.52
N VAL A 521 -15.37 -4.90 2.09
CA VAL A 521 -16.59 -5.69 2.24
C VAL A 521 -17.12 -5.54 3.66
N ARG A 522 -18.34 -5.03 3.81
CA ARG A 522 -18.97 -4.84 5.14
C ARG A 522 -19.28 -6.16 5.82
N GLY A 523 -19.44 -6.11 7.15
CA GLY A 523 -19.94 -7.25 7.92
C GLY A 523 -21.37 -7.63 7.53
N ASN A 524 -21.70 -8.93 7.55
CA ASN A 524 -22.99 -9.49 7.14
C ASN A 524 -23.42 -9.00 5.73
N GLY A 525 -22.47 -8.93 4.81
CA GLY A 525 -22.68 -8.38 3.47
C GLY A 525 -21.89 -9.11 2.40
N HIS A 526 -21.82 -8.46 1.24
CA HIS A 526 -21.11 -8.99 0.07
C HIS A 526 -20.33 -7.88 -0.63
N LEU A 527 -19.30 -8.30 -1.36
CA LEU A 527 -18.58 -7.50 -2.34
C LEU A 527 -18.52 -8.29 -3.65
N VAL A 528 -18.89 -7.67 -4.75
CA VAL A 528 -18.77 -8.27 -6.09
C VAL A 528 -17.75 -7.49 -6.88
N ILE A 529 -16.67 -8.16 -7.23
CA ILE A 529 -15.61 -7.62 -8.08
C ILE A 529 -15.51 -8.39 -9.38
N GLN A 530 -14.96 -7.76 -10.41
CA GLN A 530 -14.57 -8.42 -11.64
C GLN A 530 -13.24 -7.84 -12.11
N PHE A 531 -12.41 -8.66 -12.73
CA PHE A 531 -11.13 -8.20 -13.28
C PHE A 531 -10.84 -8.89 -14.61
N ASP A 532 -10.12 -8.16 -15.46
CA ASP A 532 -9.51 -8.73 -16.64
C ASP A 532 -8.17 -9.32 -16.22
N GLY A 533 -8.11 -10.66 -16.26
CA GLY A 533 -6.98 -11.40 -15.78
C GLY A 533 -5.74 -11.17 -16.65
N GLN A 534 -4.62 -10.91 -16.03
CA GLN A 534 -3.31 -10.94 -16.68
C GLN A 534 -2.49 -12.14 -16.22
N PRO A 535 -1.64 -12.70 -17.10
CA PRO A 535 -0.88 -13.90 -16.79
C PRO A 535 -0.02 -13.71 -15.55
N GLY A 536 -0.15 -14.61 -14.58
CA GLY A 536 0.61 -14.53 -13.34
C GLY A 536 0.04 -15.38 -12.22
N VAL A 537 0.65 -15.24 -11.05
CA VAL A 537 0.14 -15.77 -9.80
C VAL A 537 0.00 -14.61 -8.81
N TRP A 538 -1.22 -14.37 -8.39
CA TRP A 538 -1.60 -13.15 -7.69
C TRP A 538 -2.20 -13.45 -6.33
N ALA A 539 -1.78 -12.74 -5.29
CA ALA A 539 -2.44 -12.80 -4.00
C ALA A 539 -3.80 -12.10 -4.07
N PHE A 540 -4.83 -12.73 -3.48
CA PHE A 540 -6.11 -12.10 -3.19
C PHE A 540 -6.43 -12.31 -1.71
N HIS A 541 -6.45 -11.23 -0.93
CA HIS A 541 -6.45 -11.34 0.52
C HIS A 541 -7.16 -10.15 1.21
N CYS A 542 -7.50 -10.34 2.49
CA CYS A 542 -7.82 -9.22 3.36
C CYS A 542 -6.54 -8.45 3.71
N HIS A 543 -6.55 -7.13 3.53
CA HIS A 543 -5.36 -6.31 3.78
C HIS A 543 -5.14 -5.96 5.27
N VAL A 544 -5.97 -6.44 6.17
CA VAL A 544 -5.67 -6.40 7.61
C VAL A 544 -4.55 -7.38 7.90
N ALA A 545 -3.40 -6.89 8.41
CA ALA A 545 -2.20 -7.69 8.66
C ALA A 545 -2.49 -8.95 9.48
N TRP A 546 -3.25 -8.80 10.55
CA TRP A 546 -3.61 -9.87 11.47
C TRP A 546 -4.53 -10.93 10.85
N HIS A 547 -5.38 -10.52 9.90
CA HIS A 547 -6.27 -11.44 9.18
C HIS A 547 -5.50 -12.22 8.10
N ALA A 548 -4.61 -11.54 7.35
CA ALA A 548 -3.73 -12.18 6.39
C ALA A 548 -2.86 -13.23 7.10
N SER A 549 -2.15 -12.86 8.18
CA SER A 549 -1.36 -13.79 9.01
C SER A 549 -2.19 -14.95 9.54
N GLY A 550 -3.47 -14.72 9.86
CA GLY A 550 -4.43 -15.76 10.28
C GLY A 550 -4.96 -16.66 9.15
N GLY A 551 -4.47 -16.53 7.91
CA GLY A 551 -4.81 -17.40 6.78
C GLY A 551 -5.85 -16.86 5.80
N PHE A 552 -6.22 -15.58 5.89
CA PHE A 552 -7.22 -14.94 5.00
C PHE A 552 -6.63 -14.52 3.66
N VAL A 553 -6.08 -15.48 2.93
CA VAL A 553 -5.38 -15.29 1.64
C VAL A 553 -5.73 -16.41 0.66
N ALA A 554 -5.75 -16.12 -0.63
CA ALA A 554 -5.77 -17.08 -1.73
C ALA A 554 -4.73 -16.71 -2.79
N SER A 555 -4.14 -17.71 -3.44
CA SER A 555 -3.26 -17.53 -4.60
C SER A 555 -4.03 -17.81 -5.87
N LEU A 556 -4.15 -16.82 -6.75
CA LEU A 556 -4.91 -16.92 -8.00
C LEU A 556 -3.96 -17.11 -9.18
N ILE A 557 -4.04 -18.24 -9.87
CA ILE A 557 -3.32 -18.47 -11.13
C ILE A 557 -4.21 -18.06 -12.29
N VAL A 558 -3.73 -17.10 -13.08
CA VAL A 558 -4.41 -16.60 -14.26
C VAL A 558 -3.60 -16.93 -15.49
N GLU A 559 -4.25 -17.45 -16.54
CA GLU A 559 -3.64 -17.87 -17.80
C GLU A 559 -2.40 -18.78 -17.62
N PRO A 560 -2.54 -19.95 -16.96
CA PRO A 560 -1.43 -20.83 -16.58
C PRO A 560 -0.52 -21.23 -17.75
N GLU A 561 -1.09 -21.42 -18.96
CA GLU A 561 -0.30 -21.73 -20.17
C GLU A 561 0.66 -20.60 -20.57
N LYS A 562 0.32 -19.35 -20.25
CA LYS A 562 1.22 -18.22 -20.46
C LYS A 562 2.26 -18.15 -19.34
N VAL A 563 1.88 -18.44 -18.09
CA VAL A 563 2.81 -18.51 -16.96
C VAL A 563 3.88 -19.58 -17.20
N GLU A 564 3.50 -20.77 -17.70
CA GLU A 564 4.42 -21.86 -18.05
C GLU A 564 5.46 -21.43 -19.11
N ARG A 565 5.09 -20.51 -20.01
CA ARG A 565 5.96 -20.02 -21.09
C ARG A 565 6.71 -18.74 -20.76
N MET A 566 6.52 -18.17 -19.58
CA MET A 566 7.23 -16.95 -19.17
C MET A 566 8.73 -17.20 -19.04
N HIS A 567 9.48 -16.19 -19.42
CA HIS A 567 10.92 -16.19 -19.16
C HIS A 567 11.19 -15.49 -17.81
N ILE A 568 11.07 -16.24 -16.72
CA ILE A 568 11.40 -15.73 -15.38
C ILE A 568 12.91 -15.55 -15.27
N PRO A 569 13.42 -14.39 -14.82
CA PRO A 569 14.83 -14.15 -14.65
C PRO A 569 15.49 -15.12 -13.66
N ARG A 570 16.72 -15.56 -13.98
CA ARG A 570 17.48 -16.48 -13.11
C ARG A 570 17.74 -15.93 -11.70
N ASP A 571 17.63 -14.63 -11.51
CA ASP A 571 17.86 -14.01 -10.21
C ASP A 571 16.74 -14.36 -9.20
N VAL A 572 15.51 -14.59 -9.67
CA VAL A 572 14.42 -15.14 -8.84
C VAL A 572 14.79 -16.52 -8.29
N GLU A 573 15.25 -17.43 -9.16
CA GLU A 573 15.72 -18.75 -8.73
C GLU A 573 16.98 -18.70 -7.84
N LYS A 574 17.90 -17.76 -8.11
CA LYS A 574 19.09 -17.57 -7.27
C LYS A 574 18.70 -17.14 -5.85
N ASN A 575 17.71 -16.25 -5.74
CA ASN A 575 17.17 -15.85 -4.44
C ASN A 575 16.57 -17.04 -3.70
N CYS A 576 15.79 -17.90 -4.38
CA CYS A 576 15.24 -19.11 -3.78
C CYS A 576 16.33 -20.10 -3.34
N ARG A 577 17.38 -20.27 -4.14
CA ARG A 577 18.53 -21.09 -3.72
C ARG A 577 19.24 -20.49 -2.50
N ALA A 578 19.41 -19.18 -2.45
CA ALA A 578 20.01 -18.51 -1.29
C ALA A 578 19.15 -18.66 -0.03
N TRP A 579 17.81 -18.50 -0.17
CA TRP A 579 16.85 -18.75 0.90
C TRP A 579 16.92 -20.20 1.40
N GLY A 580 16.85 -21.18 0.52
CA GLY A 580 16.92 -22.60 0.87
C GLY A 580 18.25 -23.01 1.51
N MET A 581 19.37 -22.34 1.17
CA MET A 581 20.65 -22.53 1.87
C MET A 581 20.63 -21.94 3.28
N TRP A 582 20.06 -20.75 3.46
CA TRP A 582 19.98 -20.10 4.76
C TRP A 582 19.01 -20.84 5.70
N SER A 583 17.78 -21.11 5.24
CA SER A 583 16.73 -21.75 6.04
C SER A 583 17.05 -23.20 6.44
N ARG A 584 17.93 -23.90 5.70
CA ARG A 584 18.40 -25.24 6.08
C ARG A 584 19.11 -25.29 7.43
N TYR A 585 19.80 -24.21 7.79
CA TYR A 585 20.56 -24.09 9.02
C TYR A 585 19.92 -23.16 10.05
N ASN A 586 18.86 -22.46 9.65
CA ASN A 586 18.14 -21.52 10.49
C ASN A 586 16.66 -21.92 10.50
N VAL A 587 16.13 -22.19 11.67
CA VAL A 587 14.70 -22.49 11.81
C VAL A 587 13.91 -21.23 11.49
N VAL A 588 13.04 -21.34 10.50
CA VAL A 588 12.05 -20.30 10.21
C VAL A 588 10.82 -20.59 11.05
N ASP A 589 10.54 -19.74 12.01
CA ASP A 589 9.35 -19.89 12.85
C ASP A 589 8.12 -19.31 12.15
N GLN A 590 7.70 -20.00 11.08
CA GLN A 590 6.48 -19.64 10.34
C GLN A 590 5.27 -20.24 11.06
N ILE A 591 4.74 -19.51 12.04
CA ILE A 591 3.53 -19.93 12.78
C ILE A 591 2.25 -19.49 12.07
N ASP A 592 2.31 -18.49 11.19
CA ASP A 592 1.22 -17.85 10.47
C ASP A 592 1.08 -18.33 9.00
N SER A 593 0.30 -17.61 8.20
CA SER A 593 0.12 -17.88 6.77
C SER A 593 1.42 -17.72 5.96
N GLY A 594 2.30 -16.85 6.41
CA GLY A 594 3.54 -16.46 5.73
C GLY A 594 3.41 -15.21 4.84
N THR A 595 2.20 -14.65 4.73
CA THR A 595 1.92 -13.48 3.85
C THR A 595 1.20 -12.38 4.59
#